data_2c3e3ea53fd0163a7a46627b261975b3
#
_entry.id   2c3e3ea53fd0163a7a46627b261975b3
#
_cell.length_a   1.000
_cell.length_b   1.000
_cell.length_c   1.000
_cell.angle_alpha   90.00
_cell.angle_beta   90.00
_cell.angle_gamma   90.00
#
_symmetry.space_group_name_H-M   'P 1'
#
loop_
_entity.id
_entity.type
_entity.pdbx_description
1 polymer ?
#
loop_
_entity_poly.entity_id
_entity_poly.type
_entity_poly.pdbx_seq_one_letter_code
_entity_poly.pdbx_strand_id
1 'polypeptide(L)'
;MSETSYTLYIWIDGENYTNPNTMMNKTFSFKLHADGEGAVLKGPTAAETITKLYMNASKTPATNNSITYNTAPSVSLMNDRLGGTTEDLDGGNIRYYGASPNNYVYFNCEIYPDTNCEIWRIIGVFDGKLKLIRNESIGNLAYDQDKNEDSSKTTYDNNWSTATLQKLLNGSYYNGSGTVTYYSGSTATGTTSLDMTNIGIKNNITRSLISETTYYLGGWTTGEIYSNQIYEYERGTIVPSGNSTIWIGKIALAYPSDYGYAADFNQCVDKQLSSYSTCKSNNWIIMEVMPYYAWLLTPHSRYSFIGWFAYTSGGIRFDYGYIGSADNNRVNPTLYLDSELGIESGDGSSSNPYKLSV
;
A
#
# COMPACT_ATOMS: atom_id res chain seq x y z
N MET A 1 25.45 -17.22 12.88
CA MET A 1 24.68 -18.14 13.75
C MET A 1 23.66 -18.83 12.88
N SER A 2 23.45 -20.12 13.01
CA SER A 2 22.42 -20.83 12.26
C SER A 2 21.07 -20.58 12.94
N GLU A 3 20.13 -20.05 12.21
CA GLU A 3 18.76 -19.85 12.68
C GLU A 3 18.05 -21.21 12.70
N THR A 4 17.41 -21.56 13.82
CA THR A 4 16.65 -22.80 13.94
C THR A 4 15.22 -22.45 14.27
N SER A 5 14.30 -22.78 13.38
CA SER A 5 12.87 -22.54 13.56
C SER A 5 12.22 -23.76 14.24
N TYR A 6 11.36 -23.51 15.22
CA TYR A 6 10.54 -24.52 15.87
C TYR A 6 9.07 -24.15 15.69
N THR A 7 8.24 -25.14 15.35
CA THR A 7 6.79 -24.97 15.30
C THR A 7 6.17 -25.61 16.55
N LEU A 8 5.43 -24.80 17.32
CA LEU A 8 4.69 -25.29 18.48
C LEU A 8 3.24 -25.55 18.06
N TYR A 9 2.79 -26.77 18.21
CA TYR A 9 1.39 -27.16 18.02
C TYR A 9 0.72 -27.26 19.40
N ILE A 10 -0.41 -26.57 19.56
CA ILE A 10 -1.23 -26.65 20.76
C ILE A 10 -2.60 -27.12 20.32
N TRP A 11 -3.07 -28.21 20.92
CA TRP A 11 -4.41 -28.74 20.67
C TRP A 11 -5.10 -29.08 21.97
N ILE A 12 -6.42 -29.10 21.95
CA ILE A 12 -7.24 -29.53 23.04
C ILE A 12 -7.60 -30.98 22.75
N ASP A 13 -7.30 -31.88 23.67
CA ASP A 13 -7.71 -33.29 23.58
C ASP A 13 -9.22 -33.38 23.80
N GLY A 14 -9.96 -33.51 22.69
CA GLY A 14 -11.41 -33.59 22.69
C GLY A 14 -11.95 -34.93 23.22
N GLU A 15 -11.15 -35.98 23.28
CA GLU A 15 -11.60 -37.29 23.73
C GLU A 15 -11.97 -37.31 25.23
N ASN A 16 -11.35 -36.47 26.01
CA ASN A 16 -11.58 -36.30 27.46
C ASN A 16 -12.65 -35.26 27.81
N TYR A 17 -13.27 -34.60 26.81
CA TYR A 17 -14.27 -33.57 27.04
C TYR A 17 -15.68 -34.08 26.74
N THR A 18 -16.47 -34.26 27.78
CA THR A 18 -17.88 -34.70 27.69
C THR A 18 -18.83 -33.55 27.31
N ASN A 19 -18.41 -32.31 27.45
CA ASN A 19 -19.23 -31.15 27.07
C ASN A 19 -18.36 -30.00 26.49
N PRO A 20 -18.26 -29.87 25.17
CA PRO A 20 -17.48 -28.84 24.50
C PRO A 20 -17.95 -27.40 24.81
N ASN A 21 -19.20 -27.22 25.20
CA ASN A 21 -19.72 -25.87 25.54
C ASN A 21 -19.08 -25.30 26.78
N THR A 22 -18.46 -26.06 27.66
CA THR A 22 -17.74 -25.59 28.84
C THR A 22 -16.45 -24.88 28.48
N MET A 23 -15.96 -25.03 27.25
CA MET A 23 -14.76 -24.38 26.71
C MET A 23 -15.05 -23.06 25.99
N MET A 24 -16.31 -22.79 25.66
CA MET A 24 -16.69 -21.55 24.99
C MET A 24 -16.38 -20.36 25.90
N ASN A 25 -15.73 -19.34 25.32
CA ASN A 25 -15.32 -18.12 26.00
C ASN A 25 -14.28 -18.32 27.13
N LYS A 26 -13.51 -19.42 27.10
CA LYS A 26 -12.38 -19.63 28.01
C LYS A 26 -11.10 -19.10 27.41
N THR A 27 -10.31 -18.38 28.19
CA THR A 27 -8.98 -17.92 27.82
C THR A 27 -7.95 -18.92 28.34
N PHE A 28 -7.07 -19.37 27.46
CA PHE A 28 -5.92 -20.20 27.82
C PHE A 28 -4.68 -19.31 27.83
N SER A 29 -3.93 -19.36 28.93
CA SER A 29 -2.65 -18.70 29.04
C SER A 29 -1.57 -19.74 29.24
N PHE A 30 -0.51 -19.65 28.48
CA PHE A 30 0.68 -20.45 28.69
C PHE A 30 1.92 -19.55 28.62
N LYS A 31 2.98 -19.99 29.32
CA LYS A 31 4.29 -19.36 29.21
C LYS A 31 5.19 -20.28 28.42
N LEU A 32 5.75 -19.76 27.35
CA LEU A 32 6.84 -20.42 26.65
C LEU A 32 8.13 -20.16 27.41
N HIS A 33 8.83 -21.21 27.82
CA HIS A 33 10.18 -21.11 28.38
C HIS A 33 11.14 -21.74 27.37
N ALA A 34 12.04 -20.94 26.82
CA ALA A 34 13.07 -21.44 25.93
C ALA A 34 14.42 -21.38 26.71
N ASP A 35 15.00 -22.54 26.97
CA ASP A 35 16.36 -22.65 27.52
C ASP A 35 17.34 -22.85 26.34
N GLY A 36 18.15 -21.83 26.09
CA GLY A 36 19.18 -21.89 25.05
C GLY A 36 20.16 -20.74 25.24
N GLU A 37 21.44 -20.99 25.17
CA GLU A 37 22.45 -19.97 25.21
C GLU A 37 22.33 -19.07 23.96
N GLY A 38 21.92 -17.80 24.17
CA GLY A 38 21.70 -16.84 23.09
C GLY A 38 20.32 -16.90 22.39
N ALA A 39 19.35 -17.67 22.93
CA ALA A 39 17.98 -17.64 22.41
C ALA A 39 17.30 -16.31 22.76
N VAL A 40 16.89 -15.57 21.76
CA VAL A 40 16.10 -14.34 21.91
C VAL A 40 14.70 -14.62 21.38
N LEU A 41 13.69 -14.40 22.23
CA LEU A 41 12.30 -14.41 21.76
C LEU A 41 12.11 -13.21 20.82
N LYS A 42 11.81 -13.50 19.57
CA LYS A 42 11.47 -12.45 18.61
C LYS A 42 10.14 -11.81 19.04
N GLY A 43 10.14 -10.50 19.19
CA GLY A 43 8.93 -9.74 19.47
C GLY A 43 7.93 -9.85 18.30
N PRO A 44 6.71 -9.35 18.47
CA PRO A 44 5.72 -9.31 17.39
C PRO A 44 6.26 -8.51 16.23
N THR A 45 5.96 -8.95 15.01
CA THR A 45 6.28 -8.18 13.81
C THR A 45 5.47 -6.89 13.76
N ALA A 46 5.90 -5.97 12.91
CA ALA A 46 5.18 -4.70 12.72
C ALA A 46 3.76 -4.95 12.17
N ALA A 47 3.61 -5.90 11.26
CA ALA A 47 2.30 -6.31 10.74
C ALA A 47 1.42 -6.90 11.84
N GLU A 48 1.96 -7.79 12.68
CA GLU A 48 1.23 -8.35 13.83
C GLU A 48 0.87 -7.27 14.86
N THR A 49 1.76 -6.30 15.09
CA THR A 49 1.49 -5.18 16.01
C THR A 49 0.31 -4.33 15.53
N ILE A 50 0.30 -3.93 14.26
CA ILE A 50 -0.82 -3.18 13.68
C ILE A 50 -2.10 -4.03 13.69
N THR A 51 -2.00 -5.31 13.35
CA THR A 51 -3.14 -6.24 13.41
C THR A 51 -3.68 -6.35 14.83
N LYS A 52 -2.83 -6.46 15.85
CA LYS A 52 -3.23 -6.49 17.26
C LYS A 52 -3.90 -5.19 17.73
N LEU A 53 -3.47 -4.02 17.23
CA LEU A 53 -4.17 -2.77 17.51
C LEU A 53 -5.63 -2.84 17.05
N TYR A 54 -5.87 -3.33 15.83
CA TYR A 54 -7.21 -3.58 15.33
C TYR A 54 -7.96 -4.63 16.17
N MET A 55 -7.34 -5.77 16.45
CA MET A 55 -7.96 -6.89 17.17
C MET A 55 -8.41 -6.51 18.59
N ASN A 56 -7.61 -5.70 19.28
CA ASN A 56 -7.88 -5.27 20.65
C ASN A 56 -8.86 -4.11 20.77
N ALA A 57 -9.12 -3.38 19.69
CA ALA A 57 -10.06 -2.28 19.69
C ALA A 57 -11.51 -2.78 19.57
N SER A 58 -12.45 -1.97 20.06
CA SER A 58 -13.88 -2.19 19.82
C SER A 58 -14.19 -2.05 18.34
N LYS A 59 -14.87 -3.03 17.77
CA LYS A 59 -15.20 -3.10 16.35
C LYS A 59 -16.67 -2.77 16.11
N THR A 60 -16.93 -2.08 15.02
CA THR A 60 -18.27 -1.81 14.52
C THR A 60 -18.45 -2.51 13.18
N PRO A 61 -19.14 -3.66 13.14
CA PRO A 61 -19.50 -4.30 11.88
C PRO A 61 -20.47 -3.42 11.12
N ALA A 62 -20.28 -3.32 9.82
CA ALA A 62 -21.19 -2.62 8.95
C ALA A 62 -21.36 -3.36 7.62
N THR A 63 -22.55 -3.24 7.05
CA THR A 63 -22.84 -3.68 5.69
C THR A 63 -23.59 -2.56 4.99
N ASN A 64 -23.04 -2.07 3.91
CA ASN A 64 -23.67 -1.05 3.09
C ASN A 64 -23.39 -1.38 1.62
N ASN A 65 -24.40 -1.26 0.77
CA ASN A 65 -24.30 -1.55 -0.66
C ASN A 65 -23.73 -2.96 -0.97
N SER A 66 -24.09 -3.96 -0.18
CA SER A 66 -23.56 -5.34 -0.24
C SER A 66 -22.06 -5.44 0.11
N ILE A 67 -21.45 -4.39 0.61
CA ILE A 67 -20.07 -4.38 1.09
C ILE A 67 -20.09 -4.58 2.61
N THR A 68 -19.48 -5.66 3.07
CA THR A 68 -19.29 -5.94 4.50
C THR A 68 -17.88 -5.54 4.92
N TYR A 69 -17.76 -4.81 6.01
CA TYR A 69 -16.49 -4.37 6.58
C TYR A 69 -16.62 -4.18 8.08
N ASN A 70 -15.50 -4.13 8.78
CA ASN A 70 -15.46 -3.86 10.21
C ASN A 70 -14.55 -2.67 10.49
N THR A 71 -15.04 -1.64 11.14
CA THR A 71 -14.21 -0.51 11.57
C THR A 71 -13.83 -0.60 13.03
N ALA A 72 -12.64 -0.13 13.38
CA ALA A 72 -12.16 0.10 14.74
C ALA A 72 -11.79 1.60 14.90
N PRO A 73 -12.78 2.47 15.18
CA PRO A 73 -12.61 3.92 15.09
C PRO A 73 -11.55 4.48 16.04
N SER A 74 -11.39 3.88 17.23
CA SER A 74 -10.43 4.35 18.24
C SER A 74 -8.95 4.27 17.79
N VAL A 75 -8.68 3.45 16.76
CA VAL A 75 -7.33 3.25 16.19
C VAL A 75 -7.29 3.59 14.69
N SER A 76 -8.40 4.08 14.12
CA SER A 76 -8.54 4.40 12.69
C SER A 76 -8.15 3.24 11.76
N LEU A 77 -8.46 2.02 12.18
CA LEU A 77 -8.21 0.79 11.43
C LEU A 77 -9.53 0.12 11.04
N MET A 78 -9.54 -0.52 9.90
CA MET A 78 -10.67 -1.32 9.42
C MET A 78 -10.18 -2.64 8.82
N ASN A 79 -11.05 -3.66 8.84
CA ASN A 79 -10.92 -4.85 8.01
C ASN A 79 -11.84 -4.68 6.81
N ASP A 80 -11.28 -4.72 5.61
CA ASP A 80 -12.03 -4.55 4.35
C ASP A 80 -12.81 -5.81 3.93
N ARG A 81 -12.62 -6.92 4.59
CA ARG A 81 -13.25 -8.23 4.32
C ARG A 81 -13.03 -8.74 2.90
N LEU A 82 -11.97 -8.26 2.23
CA LEU A 82 -11.61 -8.59 0.86
C LEU A 82 -10.28 -9.33 0.82
N GLY A 83 -10.24 -10.51 0.24
CA GLY A 83 -9.01 -11.28 0.10
C GLY A 83 -8.26 -11.44 1.43
N GLY A 84 -7.00 -11.82 1.35
CA GLY A 84 -6.15 -12.01 2.53
C GLY A 84 -6.30 -13.38 3.18
N THR A 85 -5.21 -13.86 3.75
CA THR A 85 -5.08 -15.19 4.34
C THR A 85 -5.05 -15.17 5.85
N THR A 86 -5.39 -14.06 6.50
CA THR A 86 -5.41 -13.96 7.96
C THR A 86 -6.61 -14.72 8.50
N GLU A 87 -6.41 -15.98 8.85
CA GLU A 87 -7.43 -16.89 9.38
C GLU A 87 -8.17 -16.29 10.57
N ASP A 88 -7.46 -15.59 11.45
CA ASP A 88 -8.02 -14.93 12.64
C ASP A 88 -8.93 -13.73 12.34
N LEU A 89 -8.97 -13.26 11.10
CA LEU A 89 -9.71 -12.05 10.70
C LEU A 89 -10.90 -12.34 9.78
N ASP A 90 -11.30 -13.59 9.62
CA ASP A 90 -12.31 -13.99 8.63
C ASP A 90 -11.95 -13.57 7.19
N GLY A 91 -10.66 -13.51 6.87
CA GLY A 91 -10.11 -12.92 5.66
C GLY A 91 -10.11 -11.38 5.70
N GLY A 92 -9.61 -10.76 4.65
CA GLY A 92 -9.54 -9.31 4.51
C GLY A 92 -8.19 -8.71 4.90
N ASN A 93 -8.00 -7.47 4.52
CA ASN A 93 -6.82 -6.68 4.84
C ASN A 93 -7.14 -5.70 5.97
N ILE A 94 -6.14 -5.38 6.78
CA ILE A 94 -6.25 -4.31 7.76
C ILE A 94 -5.76 -3.02 7.12
N ARG A 95 -6.60 -1.98 7.10
CA ARG A 95 -6.29 -0.72 6.44
C ARG A 95 -6.45 0.46 7.38
N TYR A 96 -5.55 1.43 7.28
CA TYR A 96 -5.75 2.73 7.90
C TYR A 96 -6.74 3.58 7.10
N TYR A 97 -7.72 4.18 7.77
CA TYR A 97 -8.80 4.96 7.16
C TYR A 97 -9.10 6.26 7.94
N GLY A 98 -9.85 7.15 7.31
CA GLY A 98 -10.31 8.39 7.92
C GLY A 98 -9.46 9.61 7.57
N ALA A 99 -9.68 10.73 8.26
CA ALA A 99 -9.06 12.01 7.91
C ALA A 99 -7.58 12.09 8.31
N SER A 100 -7.21 11.57 9.47
CA SER A 100 -5.86 11.70 10.03
C SER A 100 -5.53 10.51 10.94
N PRO A 101 -5.28 9.32 10.38
CA PRO A 101 -4.90 8.16 11.17
C PRO A 101 -3.47 8.26 11.68
N ASN A 102 -3.19 7.60 12.80
CA ASN A 102 -1.84 7.44 13.35
C ASN A 102 -1.08 6.35 12.60
N ASN A 103 -0.66 6.64 11.37
CA ASN A 103 0.00 5.70 10.46
C ASN A 103 1.33 6.20 9.90
N TYR A 104 1.94 7.17 10.59
CA TYR A 104 3.25 7.69 10.21
C TYR A 104 4.36 6.72 10.62
N VAL A 105 5.33 6.55 9.76
CA VAL A 105 6.49 5.68 9.98
C VAL A 105 7.76 6.33 9.43
N TYR A 106 8.84 6.26 10.19
CA TYR A 106 10.17 6.60 9.71
C TYR A 106 10.69 5.48 8.82
N PHE A 107 11.04 5.84 7.58
CA PHE A 107 11.62 4.92 6.62
C PHE A 107 12.62 5.65 5.74
N ASN A 108 13.46 4.92 5.01
CA ASN A 108 14.48 5.48 4.13
C ASN A 108 15.41 6.48 4.84
N CYS A 109 16.03 6.06 5.92
CA CYS A 109 16.96 6.84 6.73
C CYS A 109 18.37 6.88 6.11
N GLU A 110 19.17 7.92 6.36
CA GLU A 110 20.60 7.93 6.03
C GLU A 110 21.37 6.91 6.88
N ILE A 111 21.06 6.87 8.18
CA ILE A 111 21.50 5.79 9.08
C ILE A 111 20.24 5.21 9.71
N TYR A 112 19.91 4.00 9.31
CA TYR A 112 18.70 3.33 9.77
C TYR A 112 18.88 2.82 11.20
N PRO A 113 17.88 2.96 12.10
CA PRO A 113 16.57 3.58 11.87
C PRO A 113 16.42 5.05 12.34
N ASP A 114 17.51 5.73 12.67
CA ASP A 114 17.45 6.90 13.56
C ASP A 114 17.80 8.25 12.91
N THR A 115 18.56 8.29 11.82
CA THR A 115 19.13 9.55 11.33
C THR A 115 18.57 9.94 9.97
N ASN A 116 18.03 11.17 9.87
CA ASN A 116 17.54 11.77 8.64
C ASN A 116 16.60 10.85 7.84
N CYS A 117 15.61 10.30 8.56
CA CYS A 117 14.59 9.44 7.97
C CYS A 117 13.54 10.24 7.20
N GLU A 118 13.07 9.69 6.11
CA GLU A 118 11.87 10.18 5.46
C GLU A 118 10.62 9.77 6.23
N ILE A 119 9.57 10.58 6.11
CA ILE A 119 8.24 10.18 6.56
C ILE A 119 7.57 9.37 5.44
N TRP A 120 7.11 8.20 5.82
CA TRP A 120 6.23 7.36 5.01
C TRP A 120 4.94 7.12 5.78
N ARG A 121 3.92 6.61 5.11
CA ARG A 121 2.61 6.32 5.71
C ARG A 121 2.28 4.85 5.49
N ILE A 122 1.77 4.21 6.53
CA ILE A 122 1.30 2.83 6.45
C ILE A 122 -0.10 2.85 5.83
N ILE A 123 -0.27 2.21 4.65
CA ILE A 123 -1.59 1.98 4.04
C ILE A 123 -2.33 0.91 4.84
N GLY A 124 -1.64 -0.17 5.20
CA GLY A 124 -2.23 -1.26 5.96
C GLY A 124 -1.36 -2.50 6.02
N VAL A 125 -1.97 -3.60 6.44
CA VAL A 125 -1.40 -4.94 6.47
C VAL A 125 -2.08 -5.79 5.40
N PHE A 126 -1.28 -6.37 4.52
CA PHE A 126 -1.72 -7.18 3.38
C PHE A 126 -0.87 -8.45 3.35
N ASP A 127 -1.49 -9.61 3.47
CA ASP A 127 -0.79 -10.91 3.50
C ASP A 127 0.40 -10.94 4.48
N GLY A 128 0.18 -10.39 5.69
CA GLY A 128 1.19 -10.33 6.75
C GLY A 128 2.31 -9.32 6.53
N LYS A 129 2.23 -8.47 5.50
CA LYS A 129 3.23 -7.43 5.19
C LYS A 129 2.66 -6.03 5.36
N LEU A 130 3.46 -5.09 5.85
CA LEU A 130 3.10 -3.68 5.81
C LEU A 130 3.24 -3.14 4.39
N LYS A 131 2.20 -2.46 3.91
CA LYS A 131 2.25 -1.65 2.69
C LYS A 131 2.45 -0.20 3.06
N LEU A 132 3.50 0.41 2.51
CA LEU A 132 3.84 1.80 2.73
C LEU A 132 3.63 2.64 1.47
N ILE A 133 3.38 3.93 1.67
CA ILE A 133 3.41 4.96 0.65
C ILE A 133 4.32 6.11 1.11
N ARG A 134 5.17 6.62 0.23
CA ARG A 134 6.01 7.78 0.53
C ARG A 134 5.13 9.01 0.70
N ASN A 135 5.32 9.74 1.81
CA ASN A 135 4.52 10.94 2.09
C ASN A 135 4.76 12.03 1.05
N GLU A 136 6.03 12.27 0.71
CA GLU A 136 6.42 13.26 -0.27
C GLU A 136 6.53 12.65 -1.68
N SER A 137 6.00 13.36 -2.68
CA SER A 137 6.18 12.98 -4.08
C SER A 137 7.64 13.11 -4.52
N ILE A 138 8.08 12.24 -5.43
CA ILE A 138 9.40 12.36 -6.07
C ILE A 138 9.40 13.32 -7.28
N GLY A 139 8.25 13.87 -7.62
CA GLY A 139 8.08 14.83 -8.71
C GLY A 139 6.87 14.54 -9.60
N ASN A 140 6.65 15.41 -10.56
CA ASN A 140 5.67 15.24 -11.62
C ASN A 140 6.35 14.52 -12.78
N LEU A 141 6.01 13.26 -13.01
CA LEU A 141 6.70 12.40 -13.97
C LEU A 141 5.68 11.67 -14.86
N ALA A 142 6.05 11.43 -16.12
CA ALA A 142 5.26 10.59 -17.00
C ALA A 142 5.20 9.14 -16.47
N TYR A 143 4.08 8.48 -16.66
CA TYR A 143 3.95 7.06 -16.34
C TYR A 143 4.79 6.19 -17.29
N ASP A 144 4.73 6.52 -18.59
CA ASP A 144 5.55 5.91 -19.62
C ASP A 144 6.03 6.95 -20.64
N GLN A 145 7.35 7.06 -20.82
CA GLN A 145 7.98 8.05 -21.71
C GLN A 145 8.54 7.45 -23.00
N ASP A 146 8.53 6.12 -23.16
CA ASP A 146 9.25 5.43 -24.25
C ASP A 146 8.78 5.81 -25.66
N LYS A 147 7.59 6.38 -25.79
CA LYS A 147 6.99 6.72 -27.09
C LYS A 147 6.64 8.19 -27.24
N ASN A 148 7.37 9.03 -26.57
CA ASN A 148 7.13 10.47 -26.52
C ASN A 148 7.33 11.19 -27.86
N GLU A 149 8.00 10.59 -28.79
CA GLU A 149 8.22 11.16 -30.13
C GLU A 149 6.97 11.06 -30.99
N ASP A 150 5.97 10.27 -30.57
CA ASP A 150 4.73 10.10 -31.29
C ASP A 150 3.63 11.03 -30.74
N SER A 151 3.29 12.04 -31.50
CA SER A 151 2.22 12.97 -31.18
C SER A 151 0.81 12.38 -31.19
N SER A 152 0.66 11.12 -31.61
CA SER A 152 -0.65 10.46 -31.72
C SER A 152 -1.26 10.08 -30.37
N LYS A 153 -0.48 10.05 -29.29
CA LYS A 153 -0.88 9.61 -27.93
C LYS A 153 -1.46 8.19 -27.85
N THR A 154 -1.62 7.51 -28.97
CA THR A 154 -2.22 6.17 -29.05
C THR A 154 -1.20 5.05 -28.99
N THR A 155 0.08 5.38 -29.00
CA THR A 155 1.19 4.43 -29.04
C THR A 155 1.81 4.18 -27.66
N TYR A 156 1.42 4.96 -26.64
CA TYR A 156 1.83 4.71 -25.26
C TYR A 156 1.18 3.46 -24.70
N ASP A 157 1.84 2.82 -23.77
CA ASP A 157 1.38 1.57 -23.18
C ASP A 157 1.32 1.68 -21.64
N ASN A 158 0.12 1.58 -21.10
CA ASN A 158 -0.10 1.59 -19.66
C ASN A 158 0.25 0.24 -18.98
N ASN A 159 1.05 -0.57 -19.62
CA ASN A 159 1.57 -1.80 -19.06
C ASN A 159 2.65 -1.51 -18.03
N TRP A 160 2.31 -1.59 -16.75
CA TRP A 160 3.27 -1.34 -15.68
C TRP A 160 4.54 -2.20 -15.79
N SER A 161 4.42 -3.44 -16.26
CA SER A 161 5.57 -4.36 -16.35
C SER A 161 6.68 -3.87 -17.27
N THR A 162 6.37 -2.98 -18.20
CA THR A 162 7.29 -2.42 -19.19
C THR A 162 7.47 -0.91 -19.08
N ALA A 163 6.62 -0.22 -18.32
CA ALA A 163 6.61 1.23 -18.18
C ALA A 163 7.96 1.80 -17.73
N THR A 164 8.34 2.95 -18.28
CA THR A 164 9.58 3.62 -17.93
C THR A 164 9.59 4.10 -16.48
N LEU A 165 8.44 4.47 -15.92
CA LEU A 165 8.33 4.82 -14.50
C LEU A 165 8.62 3.61 -13.60
N GLN A 166 8.12 2.43 -13.96
CA GLN A 166 8.46 1.18 -13.25
C GLN A 166 9.97 0.92 -13.26
N LYS A 167 10.61 1.07 -14.44
CA LYS A 167 12.07 0.90 -14.59
C LYS A 167 12.84 1.94 -13.76
N LEU A 168 12.38 3.19 -13.73
CA LEU A 168 12.97 4.25 -12.90
C LEU A 168 12.91 3.89 -11.41
N LEU A 169 11.71 3.50 -10.93
CA LEU A 169 11.48 3.21 -9.51
C LEU A 169 12.24 1.97 -9.03
N ASN A 170 12.35 0.94 -9.86
CA ASN A 170 13.06 -0.30 -9.50
C ASN A 170 14.53 -0.34 -9.98
N GLY A 171 14.97 0.70 -10.67
CA GLY A 171 16.36 0.93 -11.09
C GLY A 171 17.03 2.01 -10.25
N SER A 172 17.22 3.19 -10.83
CA SER A 172 17.99 4.28 -10.21
C SER A 172 17.41 4.76 -8.88
N TYR A 173 16.09 4.83 -8.73
CA TYR A 173 15.46 5.19 -7.47
C TYR A 173 15.73 4.14 -6.38
N TYR A 174 15.50 2.84 -6.67
CA TYR A 174 15.80 1.77 -5.72
C TYR A 174 17.27 1.70 -5.36
N ASN A 175 18.16 1.93 -6.33
CA ASN A 175 19.61 1.91 -6.09
C ASN A 175 20.11 3.18 -5.38
N GLY A 176 19.32 4.26 -5.35
CA GLY A 176 19.67 5.52 -4.70
C GLY A 176 20.93 6.15 -5.30
N SER A 177 21.09 6.09 -6.62
CA SER A 177 22.33 6.53 -7.26
C SER A 177 22.11 7.11 -8.64
N GLY A 178 22.98 8.10 -8.94
CA GLY A 178 23.05 8.77 -10.23
C GLY A 178 21.99 9.86 -10.42
N THR A 179 22.15 10.57 -11.54
CA THR A 179 21.20 11.60 -12.00
C THR A 179 20.52 11.10 -13.25
N VAL A 180 19.19 11.18 -13.28
CA VAL A 180 18.37 10.69 -14.38
C VAL A 180 17.59 11.87 -14.96
N THR A 181 17.64 12.06 -16.28
CA THR A 181 16.75 12.96 -17.00
C THR A 181 15.46 12.23 -17.31
N TYR A 182 14.33 12.80 -16.90
CA TYR A 182 13.04 12.16 -17.04
C TYR A 182 11.97 13.16 -17.48
N TYR A 183 10.91 12.64 -18.06
CA TYR A 183 9.79 13.44 -18.54
C TYR A 183 8.95 14.02 -17.42
N SER A 184 8.75 15.35 -17.46
CA SER A 184 8.03 16.11 -16.41
C SER A 184 7.08 17.18 -16.94
N GLY A 185 6.76 17.19 -18.22
CA GLY A 185 5.94 18.23 -18.84
C GLY A 185 4.61 17.75 -19.39
N SER A 186 3.72 18.68 -19.70
CA SER A 186 2.42 18.41 -20.33
C SER A 186 2.50 18.03 -21.81
N THR A 187 3.64 18.30 -22.40
CA THR A 187 3.97 17.95 -23.78
C THR A 187 5.25 17.13 -23.80
N ALA A 188 5.39 16.31 -24.81
CA ALA A 188 6.53 15.41 -24.98
C ALA A 188 7.93 16.06 -25.01
N THR A 189 8.11 17.27 -24.50
CA THR A 189 9.36 18.02 -24.55
C THR A 189 9.88 18.53 -23.20
N GLY A 190 9.05 18.47 -22.15
CA GLY A 190 9.46 18.91 -20.81
C GLY A 190 10.20 17.80 -20.08
N THR A 191 11.42 18.06 -19.63
CA THR A 191 12.20 17.10 -18.82
C THR A 191 12.63 17.72 -17.52
N THR A 192 12.88 16.90 -16.52
CA THR A 192 13.49 17.25 -15.24
C THR A 192 14.71 16.40 -14.98
N SER A 193 15.66 16.92 -14.24
CA SER A 193 16.81 16.17 -13.74
C SER A 193 16.53 15.71 -12.33
N LEU A 194 16.56 14.40 -12.09
CA LEU A 194 16.29 13.76 -10.82
C LEU A 194 17.61 13.24 -10.23
N ASP A 195 18.01 13.80 -9.10
CA ASP A 195 19.17 13.30 -8.35
C ASP A 195 18.71 12.18 -7.41
N MET A 196 18.96 10.93 -7.84
CA MET A 196 18.55 9.75 -7.09
C MET A 196 19.34 9.53 -5.81
N THR A 197 20.47 10.20 -5.63
CA THR A 197 21.21 10.15 -4.35
C THR A 197 20.44 10.88 -3.24
N ASN A 198 19.64 11.87 -3.59
CA ASN A 198 18.84 12.65 -2.66
C ASN A 198 17.43 12.09 -2.46
N ILE A 199 16.78 11.61 -3.54
CA ILE A 199 15.36 11.21 -3.50
C ILE A 199 15.14 9.71 -3.50
N GLY A 200 16.14 8.90 -3.85
CA GLY A 200 16.06 7.44 -3.92
C GLY A 200 16.24 6.75 -2.58
N ILE A 201 16.28 5.42 -2.60
CA ILE A 201 16.52 4.61 -1.39
C ILE A 201 17.98 4.75 -0.97
N LYS A 202 18.21 5.30 0.23
CA LYS A 202 19.51 5.82 0.66
C LYS A 202 20.57 4.75 0.92
N ASN A 203 20.22 3.59 1.49
CA ASN A 203 21.22 2.62 1.90
C ASN A 203 20.78 1.15 1.73
N ASN A 204 21.74 0.23 1.87
CA ASN A 204 21.52 -1.20 1.65
C ASN A 204 20.60 -1.82 2.71
N ILE A 205 20.62 -1.34 3.95
CA ILE A 205 19.74 -1.85 5.00
C ILE A 205 18.30 -1.55 4.61
N THR A 206 17.98 -0.29 4.29
CA THR A 206 16.63 0.08 3.81
C THR A 206 16.21 -0.74 2.60
N ARG A 207 17.12 -0.96 1.63
CA ARG A 207 16.83 -1.79 0.45
C ARG A 207 16.49 -3.23 0.79
N SER A 208 17.17 -3.80 1.78
CA SER A 208 16.93 -5.20 2.20
C SER A 208 15.58 -5.39 2.91
N LEU A 209 15.01 -4.31 3.47
CA LEU A 209 13.69 -4.34 4.11
C LEU A 209 12.52 -4.35 3.11
N ILE A 210 12.79 -4.01 1.85
CA ILE A 210 11.75 -3.92 0.81
C ILE A 210 11.53 -5.30 0.20
N SER A 211 10.35 -5.84 0.46
CA SER A 211 9.94 -7.14 -0.04
C SER A 211 9.66 -7.11 -1.54
N GLU A 212 10.14 -8.11 -2.25
CA GLU A 212 9.63 -8.40 -3.58
C GLU A 212 8.24 -9.04 -3.45
N THR A 213 7.27 -8.55 -4.21
CA THR A 213 5.88 -9.02 -4.11
C THR A 213 5.19 -8.99 -5.46
N THR A 214 4.07 -9.70 -5.54
CA THR A 214 3.21 -9.68 -6.72
C THR A 214 2.29 -8.46 -6.68
N TYR A 215 2.37 -7.63 -7.70
CA TYR A 215 1.42 -6.56 -7.98
C TYR A 215 0.44 -7.02 -9.05
N TYR A 216 -0.84 -6.85 -8.79
CA TYR A 216 -1.91 -7.16 -9.72
C TYR A 216 -2.14 -5.97 -10.65
N LEU A 217 -2.31 -6.21 -11.93
CA LEU A 217 -2.37 -5.18 -12.98
C LEU A 217 -3.68 -5.22 -13.76
N GLY A 218 -4.71 -5.87 -13.25
CA GLY A 218 -6.04 -5.81 -13.83
C GLY A 218 -6.59 -4.38 -13.84
N GLY A 219 -7.44 -4.05 -14.78
CA GLY A 219 -7.92 -2.69 -15.03
C GLY A 219 -9.44 -2.55 -15.12
N TRP A 220 -9.88 -1.31 -15.21
CA TRP A 220 -11.28 -0.93 -15.36
C TRP A 220 -11.44 0.26 -16.33
N THR A 221 -12.68 0.54 -16.74
CA THR A 221 -12.95 1.51 -17.81
C THR A 221 -13.57 2.82 -17.36
N THR A 222 -14.16 2.90 -16.18
CA THR A 222 -14.85 4.11 -15.70
C THR A 222 -14.60 4.39 -14.23
N GLY A 223 -14.65 5.66 -13.80
CA GLY A 223 -14.58 6.03 -12.38
C GLY A 223 -15.87 5.76 -11.61
N GLU A 224 -16.93 5.33 -12.30
CA GLU A 224 -18.21 4.95 -11.71
C GLU A 224 -18.12 3.55 -11.10
N ILE A 225 -17.30 3.41 -10.08
CA ILE A 225 -16.98 2.15 -9.44
C ILE A 225 -16.76 2.34 -7.94
N TYR A 226 -17.14 1.37 -7.14
CA TYR A 226 -16.92 1.35 -5.69
C TYR A 226 -15.57 0.74 -5.32
N SER A 227 -15.09 1.03 -4.12
CA SER A 227 -13.75 0.60 -3.65
C SER A 227 -13.55 -0.92 -3.66
N ASN A 228 -14.58 -1.70 -3.29
CA ASN A 228 -14.52 -3.16 -3.33
C ASN A 228 -14.49 -3.71 -4.75
N GLN A 229 -15.27 -3.11 -5.65
CA GLN A 229 -15.33 -3.56 -7.03
C GLN A 229 -14.00 -3.31 -7.75
N ILE A 230 -13.40 -2.12 -7.59
CA ILE A 230 -12.10 -1.86 -8.20
C ILE A 230 -11.02 -2.79 -7.65
N TYR A 231 -11.07 -3.14 -6.35
CA TYR A 231 -10.15 -4.13 -5.76
C TYR A 231 -10.22 -5.48 -6.48
N GLU A 232 -11.42 -5.93 -6.83
CA GLU A 232 -11.62 -7.17 -7.58
C GLU A 232 -11.09 -7.06 -9.02
N TYR A 233 -11.36 -5.91 -9.69
CA TYR A 233 -10.86 -5.68 -11.05
C TYR A 233 -9.34 -5.55 -11.11
N GLU A 234 -8.70 -4.93 -10.12
CA GLU A 234 -7.24 -4.88 -9.99
C GLU A 234 -6.62 -6.29 -10.00
N ARG A 235 -7.32 -7.26 -9.40
CA ARG A 235 -6.91 -8.68 -9.32
C ARG A 235 -7.46 -9.55 -10.46
N GLY A 236 -8.22 -8.94 -11.33
CA GLY A 236 -8.77 -9.58 -12.53
C GLY A 236 -7.77 -9.62 -13.69
N THR A 237 -8.27 -10.05 -14.83
CA THR A 237 -7.47 -10.25 -16.05
C THR A 237 -7.88 -9.30 -17.19
N ILE A 238 -8.71 -8.30 -16.91
CA ILE A 238 -9.17 -7.35 -17.93
C ILE A 238 -8.14 -6.24 -18.08
N VAL A 239 -7.38 -6.27 -19.16
CA VAL A 239 -6.33 -5.30 -19.51
C VAL A 239 -6.35 -5.03 -21.01
N PRO A 240 -5.71 -3.97 -21.51
CA PRO A 240 -5.46 -3.82 -22.95
C PRO A 240 -4.71 -5.03 -23.51
N SER A 241 -4.97 -5.35 -24.78
CA SER A 241 -4.34 -6.51 -25.43
C SER A 241 -2.80 -6.41 -25.38
N GLY A 242 -2.16 -7.46 -24.93
CA GLY A 242 -0.70 -7.51 -24.79
C GLY A 242 -0.16 -7.09 -23.42
N ASN A 243 -0.97 -6.48 -22.55
CA ASN A 243 -0.54 -6.08 -21.23
C ASN A 243 -0.48 -7.28 -20.26
N SER A 244 0.45 -7.21 -19.32
CA SER A 244 0.52 -8.17 -18.22
C SER A 244 -0.59 -7.92 -17.20
N THR A 245 -1.11 -8.98 -16.60
CA THR A 245 -2.11 -8.91 -15.51
C THR A 245 -1.48 -8.95 -14.12
N ILE A 246 -0.19 -9.27 -14.05
CA ILE A 246 0.62 -9.27 -12.82
C ILE A 246 2.03 -8.78 -13.14
N TRP A 247 2.70 -8.25 -12.12
CA TRP A 247 4.11 -7.93 -12.14
C TRP A 247 4.72 -8.24 -10.77
N ILE A 248 5.92 -8.80 -10.77
CA ILE A 248 6.67 -9.10 -9.53
C ILE A 248 7.80 -8.10 -9.41
N GLY A 249 7.87 -7.42 -8.29
CA GLY A 249 8.90 -6.42 -8.03
C GLY A 249 8.75 -5.75 -6.67
N LYS A 250 9.46 -4.65 -6.47
CA LYS A 250 9.66 -4.04 -5.14
C LYS A 250 8.89 -2.75 -4.93
N ILE A 251 8.87 -1.86 -5.93
CA ILE A 251 8.31 -0.52 -5.80
C ILE A 251 7.31 -0.27 -6.92
N ALA A 252 6.11 0.14 -6.55
CA ALA A 252 5.03 0.46 -7.48
C ALA A 252 4.32 1.76 -7.07
N LEU A 253 3.07 1.92 -7.48
CA LEU A 253 2.17 3.01 -7.12
C LEU A 253 1.02 2.48 -6.26
N ALA A 254 0.28 3.38 -5.61
CA ALA A 254 -0.93 3.02 -4.90
C ALA A 254 -2.02 2.54 -5.89
N TYR A 255 -2.85 1.62 -5.44
CA TYR A 255 -4.04 1.22 -6.17
C TYR A 255 -5.19 2.24 -5.99
N PRO A 256 -6.12 2.36 -6.94
CA PRO A 256 -7.40 3.00 -6.69
C PRO A 256 -8.14 2.47 -5.47
N SER A 257 -8.04 1.16 -5.18
CA SER A 257 -8.62 0.58 -3.97
C SER A 257 -7.92 1.05 -2.69
N ASP A 258 -6.60 1.25 -2.68
CA ASP A 258 -5.90 1.83 -1.54
C ASP A 258 -6.42 3.24 -1.25
N TYR A 259 -6.61 4.04 -2.30
CA TYR A 259 -7.17 5.37 -2.23
C TYR A 259 -8.61 5.37 -1.69
N GLY A 260 -9.45 4.48 -2.22
CA GLY A 260 -10.86 4.40 -1.83
C GLY A 260 -11.04 4.01 -0.37
N TYR A 261 -10.30 3.02 0.10
CA TYR A 261 -10.35 2.55 1.48
C TYR A 261 -9.65 3.46 2.50
N ALA A 262 -8.87 4.44 2.05
CA ALA A 262 -8.28 5.43 2.93
C ALA A 262 -9.27 6.46 3.48
N ALA A 263 -10.47 6.56 2.91
CA ALA A 263 -11.54 7.44 3.38
C ALA A 263 -12.22 6.89 4.63
N ASP A 264 -12.94 7.75 5.35
CA ASP A 264 -13.91 7.27 6.35
C ASP A 264 -15.01 6.46 5.65
N PHE A 265 -14.83 5.17 5.67
CA PHE A 265 -15.64 4.24 4.91
C PHE A 265 -17.09 4.19 5.38
N ASN A 266 -17.37 4.55 6.65
CA ASN A 266 -18.76 4.67 7.13
C ASN A 266 -19.55 5.78 6.41
N GLN A 267 -18.83 6.80 5.91
CA GLN A 267 -19.44 7.93 5.19
C GLN A 267 -19.31 7.78 3.66
N CYS A 268 -18.38 6.96 3.17
CA CYS A 268 -17.94 6.94 1.78
C CYS A 268 -18.18 5.61 1.06
N VAL A 269 -18.59 4.56 1.77
CA VAL A 269 -18.79 3.22 1.20
C VAL A 269 -19.78 3.18 0.03
N ASP A 270 -20.78 4.05 0.04
CA ASP A 270 -21.82 4.19 -0.99
C ASP A 270 -21.44 5.17 -2.10
N LYS A 271 -20.24 5.71 -2.09
CA LYS A 271 -19.75 6.65 -3.11
C LYS A 271 -18.88 5.95 -4.14
N GLN A 272 -19.17 6.22 -5.39
CA GLN A 272 -18.28 5.84 -6.49
C GLN A 272 -17.00 6.67 -6.44
N LEU A 273 -15.87 6.09 -6.81
CA LEU A 273 -14.57 6.74 -6.71
C LEU A 273 -14.44 8.01 -7.54
N SER A 274 -15.15 8.13 -8.66
CA SER A 274 -15.26 9.39 -9.43
C SER A 274 -15.96 10.53 -8.67
N SER A 275 -16.80 10.18 -7.68
CA SER A 275 -17.62 11.09 -6.89
C SER A 275 -17.10 11.29 -5.46
N TYR A 276 -15.85 10.94 -5.19
CA TYR A 276 -15.22 11.01 -3.86
C TYR A 276 -14.91 12.45 -3.38
N SER A 277 -15.35 13.47 -4.11
CA SER A 277 -15.20 14.87 -3.68
C SER A 277 -15.83 15.15 -2.31
N THR A 278 -16.95 14.50 -1.97
CA THR A 278 -17.59 14.58 -0.66
C THR A 278 -16.81 13.83 0.42
N CYS A 279 -15.93 12.93 0.06
CA CYS A 279 -15.07 12.14 0.94
C CYS A 279 -13.68 12.74 1.11
N LYS A 280 -13.33 13.79 0.37
CA LYS A 280 -12.00 14.37 0.35
C LYS A 280 -11.48 14.69 1.74
N SER A 281 -12.26 15.40 2.57
CA SER A 281 -11.86 15.81 3.91
C SER A 281 -11.72 14.65 4.91
N ASN A 282 -12.20 13.47 4.55
CA ASN A 282 -12.17 12.26 5.36
C ASN A 282 -11.27 11.17 4.78
N ASN A 283 -10.39 11.51 3.85
CA ASN A 283 -9.46 10.59 3.18
C ASN A 283 -8.03 11.11 3.34
N TRP A 284 -7.25 10.43 4.19
CA TRP A 284 -5.89 10.86 4.50
C TRP A 284 -4.93 10.83 3.30
N ILE A 285 -5.14 9.93 2.33
CA ILE A 285 -4.26 9.87 1.15
C ILE A 285 -4.37 11.16 0.35
N ILE A 286 -5.59 11.62 0.03
CA ILE A 286 -5.75 12.85 -0.76
C ILE A 286 -5.41 14.10 0.05
N MET A 287 -5.64 14.08 1.35
CA MET A 287 -5.40 15.25 2.17
C MET A 287 -3.92 15.50 2.45
N GLU A 288 -3.15 14.44 2.64
CA GLU A 288 -1.79 14.56 3.17
C GLU A 288 -0.70 14.05 2.21
N VAL A 289 -1.00 13.03 1.40
CA VAL A 289 -0.02 12.37 0.52
C VAL A 289 -0.16 12.80 -0.93
N MET A 290 -1.39 12.83 -1.43
CA MET A 290 -1.71 13.13 -2.83
C MET A 290 -2.63 14.36 -2.97
N PRO A 291 -2.29 15.53 -2.41
CA PRO A 291 -3.17 16.72 -2.43
C PRO A 291 -3.33 17.32 -3.83
N TYR A 292 -2.61 16.81 -4.80
CA TYR A 292 -2.61 17.17 -6.21
C TYR A 292 -2.92 15.95 -7.07
N TYR A 293 -2.83 16.08 -8.40
CA TYR A 293 -2.89 14.93 -9.29
C TYR A 293 -1.77 13.95 -8.96
N ALA A 294 -2.08 12.66 -8.85
CA ALA A 294 -1.09 11.63 -8.58
C ALA A 294 -1.44 10.33 -9.30
N TRP A 295 -0.46 9.71 -9.95
CA TRP A 295 -0.64 8.44 -10.62
C TRP A 295 -1.06 7.33 -9.66
N LEU A 296 -1.95 6.47 -10.15
CA LEU A 296 -2.35 5.21 -9.53
C LEU A 296 -1.89 4.03 -10.42
N LEU A 297 -1.74 2.86 -9.83
CA LEU A 297 -1.13 1.71 -10.50
C LEU A 297 -2.02 1.10 -11.60
N THR A 298 -3.32 1.07 -11.36
CA THR A 298 -4.30 0.36 -12.21
C THR A 298 -4.36 0.96 -13.60
N PRO A 299 -4.27 0.16 -14.69
CA PRO A 299 -4.43 0.66 -16.04
C PRO A 299 -5.90 0.92 -16.39
N HIS A 300 -6.14 1.80 -17.35
CA HIS A 300 -7.42 1.84 -18.02
C HIS A 300 -7.52 0.62 -18.97
N SER A 301 -8.48 -0.27 -18.75
CA SER A 301 -8.49 -1.60 -19.41
C SER A 301 -8.83 -1.58 -20.89
N ARG A 302 -9.37 -0.47 -21.41
CA ARG A 302 -9.75 -0.34 -22.83
C ARG A 302 -8.73 0.46 -23.64
N TYR A 303 -8.08 1.45 -23.05
CA TYR A 303 -7.17 2.36 -23.74
C TYR A 303 -5.78 2.28 -23.16
N SER A 304 -4.83 1.73 -23.91
CA SER A 304 -3.45 1.51 -23.47
C SER A 304 -2.67 2.81 -23.19
N PHE A 305 -3.13 3.94 -23.70
CA PHE A 305 -2.50 5.25 -23.52
C PHE A 305 -3.06 6.07 -22.35
N ILE A 306 -3.94 5.48 -21.52
CA ILE A 306 -4.59 6.16 -20.38
C ILE A 306 -4.29 5.40 -19.09
N GLY A 307 -3.89 6.13 -18.04
CA GLY A 307 -3.75 5.67 -16.68
C GLY A 307 -4.76 6.32 -15.74
N TRP A 308 -4.99 5.70 -14.59
CA TRP A 308 -5.80 6.27 -13.52
C TRP A 308 -4.96 7.21 -12.65
N PHE A 309 -5.57 8.28 -12.17
CA PHE A 309 -4.93 9.20 -11.24
C PHE A 309 -5.91 9.75 -10.20
N ALA A 310 -5.41 10.05 -9.01
CA ALA A 310 -6.13 10.79 -7.98
C ALA A 310 -6.27 12.24 -8.44
N TYR A 311 -7.46 12.81 -8.26
CA TYR A 311 -7.79 14.16 -8.71
C TYR A 311 -7.96 15.11 -7.51
N THR A 312 -7.55 16.35 -7.68
CA THR A 312 -7.55 17.38 -6.60
C THR A 312 -8.91 17.59 -5.93
N SER A 313 -10.01 17.29 -6.60
CA SER A 313 -11.34 17.36 -6.01
C SER A 313 -11.66 16.21 -5.06
N GLY A 314 -10.83 15.17 -4.99
CA GLY A 314 -11.04 14.00 -4.13
C GLY A 314 -11.54 12.74 -4.84
N GLY A 315 -11.83 12.80 -6.14
CA GLY A 315 -12.18 11.62 -6.94
C GLY A 315 -10.97 11.02 -7.63
N ILE A 316 -11.14 9.84 -8.24
CA ILE A 316 -10.20 9.33 -9.23
C ILE A 316 -10.70 9.62 -10.64
N ARG A 317 -9.79 9.78 -11.57
CA ARG A 317 -10.08 10.06 -12.97
C ARG A 317 -9.15 9.31 -13.90
N PHE A 318 -9.57 9.19 -15.17
CA PHE A 318 -8.77 8.68 -16.28
C PHE A 318 -8.79 9.64 -17.48
N ASP A 319 -9.80 10.49 -17.58
CA ASP A 319 -9.91 11.53 -18.60
C ASP A 319 -8.73 12.50 -18.46
N TYR A 320 -7.99 12.72 -19.53
CA TYR A 320 -6.70 13.44 -19.52
C TYR A 320 -5.53 12.72 -18.83
N GLY A 321 -5.71 11.50 -18.34
CA GLY A 321 -4.64 10.68 -17.76
C GLY A 321 -3.75 10.05 -18.82
N TYR A 322 -3.27 10.86 -19.80
CA TYR A 322 -2.35 10.36 -20.81
C TYR A 322 -1.01 10.00 -20.18
N ILE A 323 -0.67 8.74 -20.24
CA ILE A 323 0.50 8.17 -19.55
C ILE A 323 1.84 8.72 -20.04
N GLY A 324 1.92 9.23 -21.26
CA GLY A 324 3.09 9.91 -21.80
C GLY A 324 3.21 11.38 -21.38
N SER A 325 2.26 11.89 -20.59
CA SER A 325 2.26 13.25 -20.06
C SER A 325 2.50 13.22 -18.55
N ALA A 326 3.32 14.13 -18.06
CA ALA A 326 3.52 14.34 -16.62
C ALA A 326 2.66 15.48 -16.08
N ASP A 327 1.64 15.89 -16.82
CA ASP A 327 0.85 17.10 -16.59
C ASP A 327 0.29 17.17 -15.16
N ASN A 328 1.12 17.64 -14.24
CA ASN A 328 0.90 17.74 -12.80
C ASN A 328 0.72 16.37 -12.06
N ASN A 329 0.91 15.24 -12.73
CA ASN A 329 0.76 13.94 -12.09
C ASN A 329 1.99 13.58 -11.25
N ARG A 330 1.82 13.69 -9.96
CA ARG A 330 2.84 13.34 -8.96
C ARG A 330 3.05 11.84 -8.87
N VAL A 331 4.23 11.47 -8.45
CA VAL A 331 4.60 10.07 -8.19
C VAL A 331 4.91 9.92 -6.70
N ASN A 332 4.09 9.13 -6.01
CA ASN A 332 4.28 8.72 -4.63
C ASN A 332 4.55 7.21 -4.62
N PRO A 333 5.82 6.79 -4.49
CA PRO A 333 6.18 5.37 -4.48
C PRO A 333 5.48 4.61 -3.35
N THR A 334 5.03 3.39 -3.65
CA THR A 334 4.54 2.41 -2.68
C THR A 334 5.40 1.15 -2.69
N LEU A 335 5.48 0.50 -1.55
CA LEU A 335 6.23 -0.72 -1.39
C LEU A 335 5.66 -1.59 -0.26
N TYR A 336 6.08 -2.84 -0.24
CA TYR A 336 5.80 -3.74 0.87
C TYR A 336 7.09 -4.00 1.65
N LEU A 337 6.98 -4.02 2.98
CA LEU A 337 8.09 -4.37 3.84
C LEU A 337 8.14 -5.86 4.10
N ASP A 338 9.34 -6.34 4.42
CA ASP A 338 9.54 -7.70 4.89
C ASP A 338 8.67 -7.99 6.12
N SER A 339 8.10 -9.18 6.18
CA SER A 339 7.20 -9.58 7.26
C SER A 339 7.89 -9.75 8.62
N GLU A 340 9.22 -9.80 8.63
CA GLU A 340 10.00 -10.06 9.82
C GLU A 340 10.33 -8.79 10.67
N LEU A 341 10.04 -7.61 10.13
CA LEU A 341 10.29 -6.34 10.82
C LEU A 341 9.39 -6.15 12.04
N GLY A 342 9.96 -5.70 13.15
CA GLY A 342 9.21 -5.30 14.35
C GLY A 342 8.96 -3.79 14.40
N ILE A 343 8.19 -3.33 15.40
CA ILE A 343 8.13 -1.92 15.82
C ILE A 343 8.97 -1.77 17.10
N GLU A 344 10.01 -0.95 17.03
CA GLU A 344 10.85 -0.64 18.17
C GLU A 344 10.20 0.39 19.09
N SER A 345 9.63 1.45 18.51
CA SER A 345 9.02 2.54 19.26
C SER A 345 8.07 3.37 18.37
N GLY A 346 7.43 4.39 18.98
CA GLY A 346 6.48 5.27 18.32
C GLY A 346 5.04 4.78 18.46
N ASP A 347 4.10 5.68 18.22
CA ASP A 347 2.66 5.42 18.26
C ASP A 347 1.98 5.68 16.91
N GLY A 348 2.78 5.97 15.89
CA GLY A 348 2.33 6.27 14.53
C GLY A 348 1.71 7.65 14.34
N SER A 349 1.72 8.51 15.36
CA SER A 349 1.30 9.91 15.20
C SER A 349 2.33 10.71 14.40
N SER A 350 1.94 11.86 13.88
CA SER A 350 2.85 12.75 13.15
C SER A 350 4.00 13.29 14.02
N SER A 351 3.78 13.39 15.33
CA SER A 351 4.80 13.83 16.29
C SER A 351 5.67 12.68 16.83
N ASN A 352 5.23 11.44 16.70
CA ASN A 352 5.92 10.25 17.18
C ASN A 352 5.71 9.06 16.20
N PRO A 353 6.22 9.15 14.96
CA PRO A 353 6.10 8.09 13.97
C PRO A 353 6.67 6.76 14.45
N TYR A 354 6.14 5.66 13.96
CA TYR A 354 6.71 4.34 14.22
C TYR A 354 8.17 4.28 13.78
N LYS A 355 9.02 3.71 14.60
CA LYS A 355 10.36 3.25 14.25
C LYS A 355 10.36 1.74 14.11
N LEU A 356 10.86 1.26 13.01
CA LEU A 356 10.91 -0.18 12.73
C LEU A 356 12.25 -0.75 13.18
N SER A 357 12.22 -1.90 13.86
CA SER A 357 13.42 -2.68 14.19
C SER A 357 13.76 -3.66 13.06
N VAL A 358 15.05 -3.99 12.93
CA VAL A 358 15.59 -4.98 11.98
C VAL A 358 15.90 -6.26 12.72
#